data_424dccf78b041bd9e86360649726c135
#
_entry.id   424dccf78b041bd9e86360649726c135
#
_cell.length_a   1.000
_cell.length_b   1.000
_cell.length_c   1.000
_cell.angle_alpha   90.00
_cell.angle_beta   90.00
_cell.angle_gamma   90.00
#
_symmetry.space_group_name_H-M   'P 1'
#
loop_
_entity.id
_entity.type
_entity.pdbx_description
1 polymer ?
#
loop_
_entity_poly.entity_id
_entity_poly.type
_entity_poly.pdbx_seq_one_letter_code
_entity_poly.pdbx_strand_id
1 'polypeptide(L)'
;MGRMSKRKRRLAKVIAVLLLVAAALAAVFLFQIRKMDVYGNSTHSSEEIKSSLLQESVMDNALYLMWVCRKGNIPDTLPYLNSLNLQLKSPFHMEVHVTEKEAVGYVDQGSYVYFDKDGLVLNIADELYGEVPIITGASVGEAVLYQKLPTESSAQLRTILSLTQLLAYQDLHASEIRFGENMEITVFIEGVEVQMGQDEYLEEKVANLNKILPQLDGQKGTLHLESFTGRNETVSFTPFDEPVVTAGDEDAGDGAGAEVGDTSSGDGTADDAASDGEGAEDTAQEPEEEDTGVIFPMVFNSSGTLVYNVRISNGTVVDEYGNPVPGVTVNEDGNVVDAYMNVFDSATGELIQQ
;
A
#
# COMPACT_ATOMS: atom_id res chain seq x y z
N MET A 1 -3.23 -54.85 -42.30
CA MET A 1 -4.01 -53.77 -41.67
C MET A 1 -5.03 -53.21 -42.63
N GLY A 2 -6.31 -53.61 -42.50
CA GLY A 2 -7.38 -53.27 -43.45
C GLY A 2 -7.77 -51.78 -43.36
N ARG A 3 -7.69 -51.10 -44.50
CA ARG A 3 -8.10 -49.70 -44.67
C ARG A 3 -9.62 -49.58 -44.46
N MET A 4 -10.09 -49.04 -43.33
CA MET A 4 -11.48 -48.81 -43.04
C MET A 4 -12.14 -47.99 -44.18
N SER A 5 -13.34 -48.45 -44.66
CA SER A 5 -14.07 -47.77 -45.73
C SER A 5 -14.48 -46.35 -45.31
N LYS A 6 -14.57 -45.41 -46.26
CA LYS A 6 -14.93 -43.99 -45.99
C LYS A 6 -16.24 -43.86 -45.18
N ARG A 7 -17.22 -44.76 -45.36
CA ARG A 7 -18.47 -44.81 -44.59
C ARG A 7 -18.23 -45.18 -43.11
N LYS A 8 -17.38 -46.18 -42.81
CA LYS A 8 -17.05 -46.56 -41.44
C LYS A 8 -16.30 -45.46 -40.70
N ARG A 9 -15.43 -44.70 -41.40
CA ARG A 9 -14.76 -43.54 -40.80
C ARG A 9 -15.71 -42.36 -40.47
N ARG A 10 -16.72 -42.11 -41.34
CA ARG A 10 -17.74 -41.10 -41.08
C ARG A 10 -18.63 -41.50 -39.89
N LEU A 11 -19.07 -42.76 -39.85
CA LEU A 11 -19.85 -43.29 -38.73
C LEU A 11 -19.08 -43.24 -37.41
N ALA A 12 -17.80 -43.61 -37.41
CA ALA A 12 -16.95 -43.52 -36.23
C ALA A 12 -16.78 -42.06 -35.73
N LYS A 13 -16.67 -41.09 -36.66
CA LYS A 13 -16.64 -39.66 -36.27
C LYS A 13 -17.96 -39.18 -35.63
N VAL A 14 -19.10 -39.58 -36.21
CA VAL A 14 -20.41 -39.22 -35.64
C VAL A 14 -20.60 -39.85 -34.26
N ILE A 15 -20.25 -41.12 -34.09
CA ILE A 15 -20.30 -41.80 -32.78
C ILE A 15 -19.39 -41.09 -31.78
N ALA A 16 -18.16 -40.74 -32.19
CA ALA A 16 -17.21 -40.01 -31.31
C ALA A 16 -17.76 -38.65 -30.88
N VAL A 17 -18.41 -37.89 -31.77
CA VAL A 17 -19.07 -36.61 -31.45
C VAL A 17 -20.23 -36.82 -30.49
N LEU A 18 -21.07 -37.82 -30.72
CA LEU A 18 -22.19 -38.16 -29.85
C LEU A 18 -21.69 -38.55 -28.42
N LEU A 19 -20.63 -39.34 -28.35
CA LEU A 19 -20.00 -39.69 -27.05
C LEU A 19 -19.43 -38.47 -26.36
N LEU A 20 -18.79 -37.53 -27.06
CA LEU A 20 -18.31 -36.27 -26.52
C LEU A 20 -19.45 -35.40 -25.96
N VAL A 21 -20.55 -35.27 -26.72
CA VAL A 21 -21.74 -34.54 -26.27
C VAL A 21 -22.35 -35.19 -25.05
N ALA A 22 -22.50 -36.52 -25.06
CA ALA A 22 -23.02 -37.27 -23.91
C ALA A 22 -22.12 -37.11 -22.67
N ALA A 23 -20.80 -37.15 -22.86
CA ALA A 23 -19.84 -36.91 -21.76
C ALA A 23 -19.90 -35.48 -21.20
N ALA A 24 -20.06 -34.49 -22.10
CA ALA A 24 -20.23 -33.08 -21.69
C ALA A 24 -21.52 -32.87 -20.88
N LEU A 25 -22.64 -33.44 -21.35
CA LEU A 25 -23.92 -33.41 -20.60
C LEU A 25 -23.80 -34.13 -19.24
N ALA A 26 -23.16 -35.30 -19.23
CA ALA A 26 -22.91 -36.03 -17.96
C ALA A 26 -22.05 -35.21 -17.00
N ALA A 27 -21.04 -34.49 -17.48
CA ALA A 27 -20.22 -33.61 -16.67
C ALA A 27 -21.04 -32.47 -16.05
N VAL A 28 -21.93 -31.83 -16.83
CA VAL A 28 -22.83 -30.78 -16.31
C VAL A 28 -23.70 -31.29 -15.16
N PHE A 29 -24.31 -32.46 -15.29
CA PHE A 29 -25.20 -33.00 -14.26
C PHE A 29 -24.45 -33.64 -13.09
N LEU A 30 -23.31 -34.28 -13.33
CA LEU A 30 -22.54 -34.98 -12.29
C LEU A 30 -21.81 -34.00 -11.37
N PHE A 31 -21.31 -32.88 -11.90
CA PHE A 31 -20.57 -31.88 -11.15
C PHE A 31 -21.40 -30.71 -10.69
N GLN A 32 -22.70 -30.91 -10.50
CA GLN A 32 -23.59 -29.92 -9.90
C GLN A 32 -23.31 -29.82 -8.39
N ILE A 33 -23.00 -28.61 -7.92
CA ILE A 33 -22.70 -28.32 -6.51
C ILE A 33 -23.98 -28.54 -5.68
N ARG A 34 -23.91 -29.45 -4.72
CA ARG A 34 -24.98 -29.69 -3.74
C ARG A 34 -24.56 -29.28 -2.32
N LYS A 35 -23.27 -29.30 -2.09
CA LYS A 35 -22.68 -28.90 -0.80
C LYS A 35 -21.48 -28.02 -1.08
N MET A 36 -21.40 -26.90 -0.35
CA MET A 36 -20.27 -25.98 -0.37
C MET A 36 -19.93 -25.63 1.07
N ASP A 37 -18.70 -25.89 1.48
CA ASP A 37 -18.19 -25.51 2.80
C ASP A 37 -17.19 -24.36 2.61
N VAL A 38 -17.38 -23.26 3.35
CA VAL A 38 -16.53 -22.06 3.28
C VAL A 38 -15.70 -21.97 4.54
N TYR A 39 -14.41 -21.67 4.40
CA TYR A 39 -13.43 -21.55 5.46
C TYR A 39 -12.61 -20.27 5.30
N GLY A 40 -12.23 -19.65 6.42
CA GLY A 40 -11.36 -18.47 6.45
C GLY A 40 -12.08 -17.15 6.33
N ASN A 41 -13.41 -17.15 6.28
CA ASN A 41 -14.21 -15.94 6.38
C ASN A 41 -14.25 -15.43 7.83
N SER A 42 -14.21 -14.11 8.01
CA SER A 42 -14.20 -13.43 9.30
C SER A 42 -15.36 -12.43 9.42
N THR A 43 -15.48 -11.53 8.47
CA THR A 43 -16.46 -10.43 8.46
C THR A 43 -17.76 -10.83 7.74
N HIS A 44 -17.61 -11.52 6.60
CA HIS A 44 -18.75 -11.91 5.75
C HIS A 44 -19.25 -13.32 6.09
N SER A 45 -20.55 -13.53 5.99
CA SER A 45 -21.14 -14.85 6.27
C SER A 45 -20.79 -15.87 5.19
N SER A 46 -20.68 -17.15 5.59
CA SER A 46 -20.48 -18.24 4.63
C SER A 46 -21.58 -18.32 3.57
N GLU A 47 -22.82 -17.97 3.95
CA GLU A 47 -23.98 -17.96 3.05
C GLU A 47 -23.88 -16.85 2.00
N GLU A 48 -23.37 -15.68 2.35
CA GLU A 48 -23.14 -14.57 1.44
C GLU A 48 -22.08 -14.94 0.39
N ILE A 49 -20.95 -15.47 0.83
CA ILE A 49 -19.88 -15.94 -0.07
C ILE A 49 -20.39 -17.04 -0.99
N LYS A 50 -21.15 -18.02 -0.48
CA LYS A 50 -21.75 -19.08 -1.30
C LYS A 50 -22.68 -18.52 -2.36
N SER A 51 -23.59 -17.60 -1.96
CA SER A 51 -24.57 -17.02 -2.88
C SER A 51 -23.89 -16.24 -4.00
N SER A 52 -22.87 -15.46 -3.69
CA SER A 52 -22.07 -14.71 -4.67
C SER A 52 -21.32 -15.64 -5.62
N LEU A 53 -20.69 -16.71 -5.11
CA LEU A 53 -20.01 -17.70 -5.94
C LEU A 53 -20.98 -18.49 -6.82
N LEU A 54 -22.16 -18.84 -6.32
CA LEU A 54 -23.17 -19.54 -7.14
C LEU A 54 -23.76 -18.64 -8.21
N GLN A 55 -23.85 -17.33 -7.98
CA GLN A 55 -24.25 -16.35 -8.99
C GLN A 55 -23.28 -16.33 -10.17
N GLU A 56 -21.98 -16.52 -9.94
CA GLU A 56 -20.95 -16.66 -10.99
C GLU A 56 -21.02 -18.02 -11.72
N SER A 57 -21.70 -19.02 -11.14
CA SER A 57 -21.72 -20.37 -11.68
C SER A 57 -22.87 -20.57 -12.67
N VAL A 58 -22.56 -21.13 -13.82
CA VAL A 58 -23.60 -21.58 -14.76
C VAL A 58 -24.14 -22.94 -14.30
N MET A 59 -25.43 -23.01 -13.97
CA MET A 59 -26.12 -24.21 -13.47
C MET A 59 -25.47 -24.83 -12.22
N ASP A 60 -24.90 -24.01 -11.34
CA ASP A 60 -24.21 -24.45 -10.14
C ASP A 60 -23.14 -25.54 -10.40
N ASN A 61 -22.42 -25.42 -11.51
CA ASN A 61 -21.46 -26.42 -11.93
C ASN A 61 -20.06 -26.18 -11.34
N ALA A 62 -19.57 -27.15 -10.58
CA ALA A 62 -18.28 -27.06 -9.90
C ALA A 62 -17.08 -26.89 -10.85
N LEU A 63 -17.08 -27.56 -11.98
CA LEU A 63 -15.99 -27.47 -12.96
C LEU A 63 -15.97 -26.09 -13.63
N TYR A 64 -17.16 -25.53 -13.90
CA TYR A 64 -17.28 -24.18 -14.45
C TYR A 64 -16.75 -23.14 -13.45
N LEU A 65 -17.16 -23.23 -12.18
CA LEU A 65 -16.72 -22.31 -11.14
C LEU A 65 -15.20 -22.39 -10.92
N MET A 66 -14.61 -23.59 -10.91
CA MET A 66 -13.17 -23.78 -10.83
C MET A 66 -12.45 -23.21 -12.08
N TRP A 67 -13.10 -23.20 -13.24
CA TRP A 67 -12.54 -22.60 -14.44
C TRP A 67 -12.57 -21.07 -14.39
N VAL A 68 -13.65 -20.48 -13.89
CA VAL A 68 -13.78 -19.01 -13.69
C VAL A 68 -12.76 -18.52 -12.67
N CYS A 69 -12.67 -19.19 -11.51
CA CYS A 69 -11.78 -18.81 -10.40
C CYS A 69 -10.36 -19.41 -10.54
N ARG A 70 -9.99 -19.89 -11.74
CA ARG A 70 -8.65 -20.47 -11.96
C ARG A 70 -7.55 -19.44 -11.75
N LYS A 71 -6.37 -19.91 -11.31
CA LYS A 71 -5.19 -19.06 -11.04
C LYS A 71 -5.41 -17.98 -9.99
N GLY A 72 -6.35 -18.21 -9.05
CA GLY A 72 -6.65 -17.24 -8.00
C GLY A 72 -7.50 -16.05 -8.45
N ASN A 73 -8.11 -16.13 -9.65
CA ASN A 73 -9.03 -15.09 -10.10
C ASN A 73 -10.21 -14.98 -9.16
N ILE A 74 -10.43 -13.81 -8.60
CA ILE A 74 -11.52 -13.48 -7.69
C ILE A 74 -12.61 -12.79 -8.50
N PRO A 75 -13.87 -13.29 -8.48
CA PRO A 75 -14.97 -12.62 -9.16
C PRO A 75 -15.24 -11.21 -8.63
N ASP A 76 -15.71 -10.31 -9.50
CA ASP A 76 -16.09 -8.93 -9.13
C ASP A 76 -17.23 -8.87 -8.11
N THR A 77 -17.97 -9.96 -7.94
CA THR A 77 -19.02 -10.12 -6.91
C THR A 77 -18.46 -10.30 -5.49
N LEU A 78 -17.15 -10.53 -5.36
CA LEU A 78 -16.44 -10.75 -4.10
C LEU A 78 -15.22 -9.79 -3.95
N PRO A 79 -15.41 -8.47 -4.07
CA PRO A 79 -14.31 -7.51 -4.11
C PRO A 79 -13.55 -7.40 -2.79
N TYR A 80 -14.15 -7.85 -1.70
CA TYR A 80 -13.59 -7.87 -0.35
C TYR A 80 -12.67 -9.08 -0.07
N LEU A 81 -12.52 -10.02 -1.00
CA LEU A 81 -11.58 -11.12 -0.85
C LEU A 81 -10.17 -10.72 -1.31
N ASN A 82 -9.18 -11.14 -0.53
CA ASN A 82 -7.76 -11.08 -0.89
C ASN A 82 -7.30 -12.35 -1.61
N SER A 83 -7.85 -13.52 -1.21
CA SER A 83 -7.57 -14.78 -1.89
C SER A 83 -8.79 -15.70 -1.93
N LEU A 84 -8.87 -16.52 -2.97
CA LEU A 84 -9.91 -17.50 -3.19
C LEU A 84 -9.30 -18.78 -3.72
N ASN A 85 -9.48 -19.89 -3.00
CA ASN A 85 -9.03 -21.21 -3.40
C ASN A 85 -10.20 -22.20 -3.35
N LEU A 86 -10.49 -22.81 -4.49
CA LEU A 86 -11.58 -23.78 -4.64
C LEU A 86 -11.01 -25.20 -4.72
N GLN A 87 -11.50 -26.09 -3.87
CA GLN A 87 -11.09 -27.49 -3.86
C GLN A 87 -12.32 -28.40 -4.03
N LEU A 88 -12.22 -29.33 -4.97
CA LEU A 88 -13.27 -30.31 -5.20
C LEU A 88 -13.04 -31.56 -4.35
N LYS A 89 -13.87 -31.77 -3.31
CA LYS A 89 -13.81 -32.95 -2.46
C LYS A 89 -14.52 -34.15 -3.05
N SER A 90 -15.61 -33.89 -3.77
CA SER A 90 -16.35 -34.89 -4.56
C SER A 90 -17.05 -34.17 -5.73
N PRO A 91 -17.60 -34.90 -6.71
CA PRO A 91 -18.26 -34.25 -7.86
C PRO A 91 -19.36 -33.24 -7.52
N PHE A 92 -19.95 -33.34 -6.36
CA PHE A 92 -21.06 -32.49 -5.88
C PHE A 92 -20.73 -31.74 -4.57
N HIS A 93 -19.48 -31.83 -4.07
CA HIS A 93 -19.06 -31.19 -2.82
C HIS A 93 -17.76 -30.37 -3.06
N MET A 94 -17.85 -29.08 -2.81
CA MET A 94 -16.77 -28.12 -2.97
C MET A 94 -16.38 -27.54 -1.61
N GLU A 95 -15.09 -27.39 -1.37
CA GLU A 95 -14.53 -26.60 -0.27
C GLU A 95 -13.97 -25.30 -0.85
N VAL A 96 -14.29 -24.20 -0.17
CA VAL A 96 -13.90 -22.85 -0.54
C VAL A 96 -13.07 -22.30 0.60
N HIS A 97 -11.80 -22.03 0.34
CA HIS A 97 -10.91 -21.36 1.29
C HIS A 97 -10.74 -19.92 0.84
N VAL A 98 -11.13 -18.98 1.69
CA VAL A 98 -11.03 -17.55 1.44
C VAL A 98 -10.12 -16.88 2.44
N THR A 99 -9.52 -15.76 2.04
CA THR A 99 -8.94 -14.79 2.95
C THR A 99 -9.58 -13.45 2.60
N GLU A 100 -10.18 -12.80 3.58
CA GLU A 100 -10.76 -11.48 3.39
C GLU A 100 -9.65 -10.42 3.43
N LYS A 101 -9.90 -9.28 2.79
CA LYS A 101 -9.04 -8.11 2.86
C LYS A 101 -9.14 -7.48 4.24
N GLU A 102 -8.03 -7.00 4.74
CA GLU A 102 -7.96 -6.32 6.03
C GLU A 102 -7.97 -4.80 5.83
N ALA A 103 -8.66 -4.11 6.73
CA ALA A 103 -8.61 -2.65 6.75
C ALA A 103 -7.23 -2.20 7.23
N VAL A 104 -6.70 -1.13 6.63
CA VAL A 104 -5.42 -0.52 7.00
C VAL A 104 -5.60 0.86 7.63
N GLY A 105 -6.81 1.40 7.57
CA GLY A 105 -7.17 2.67 8.14
C GLY A 105 -8.65 2.99 7.91
N TYR A 106 -9.11 4.07 8.51
CA TYR A 106 -10.45 4.58 8.28
C TYR A 106 -10.47 6.11 8.25
N VAL A 107 -11.51 6.67 7.62
CA VAL A 107 -11.85 8.10 7.68
C VAL A 107 -13.21 8.27 8.32
N ASP A 108 -13.41 9.36 9.03
CA ASP A 108 -14.70 9.73 9.64
C ASP A 108 -15.43 10.76 8.74
N GLN A 109 -16.57 10.36 8.25
CA GLN A 109 -17.49 11.20 7.44
C GLN A 109 -18.88 11.28 8.09
N GLY A 110 -18.97 11.10 9.42
CA GLY A 110 -20.22 10.89 10.15
C GLY A 110 -20.57 9.40 10.28
N SER A 111 -19.96 8.56 9.44
CA SER A 111 -19.81 7.11 9.57
C SER A 111 -18.34 6.75 9.32
N TYR A 112 -17.87 5.66 9.89
CA TYR A 112 -16.48 5.20 9.79
C TYR A 112 -16.29 4.42 8.50
N VAL A 113 -15.54 4.99 7.56
CA VAL A 113 -15.26 4.40 6.24
C VAL A 113 -13.92 3.67 6.28
N TYR A 114 -13.94 2.35 6.33
CA TYR A 114 -12.76 1.51 6.36
C TYR A 114 -12.27 1.17 4.96
N PHE A 115 -10.96 1.21 4.73
CA PHE A 115 -10.35 0.90 3.44
C PHE A 115 -9.15 -0.04 3.58
N ASP A 116 -8.88 -0.79 2.49
CA ASP A 116 -7.75 -1.72 2.42
C ASP A 116 -6.45 -1.05 1.92
N LYS A 117 -5.39 -1.84 1.84
CA LYS A 117 -4.07 -1.42 1.33
C LYS A 117 -4.09 -0.90 -0.12
N ASP A 118 -5.12 -1.19 -0.90
CA ASP A 118 -5.31 -0.76 -2.28
C ASP A 118 -6.23 0.47 -2.36
N GLY A 119 -6.69 0.98 -1.22
CA GLY A 119 -7.62 2.09 -1.09
C GLY A 119 -9.07 1.72 -1.42
N LEU A 120 -9.42 0.42 -1.44
CA LEU A 120 -10.79 -0.03 -1.63
C LEU A 120 -11.58 0.12 -0.34
N VAL A 121 -12.74 0.74 -0.40
CA VAL A 121 -13.67 0.83 0.75
C VAL A 121 -14.24 -0.55 1.05
N LEU A 122 -13.87 -1.10 2.21
CA LEU A 122 -14.30 -2.44 2.64
C LEU A 122 -15.59 -2.41 3.43
N ASN A 123 -15.79 -1.37 4.25
CA ASN A 123 -16.95 -1.23 5.11
C ASN A 123 -17.24 0.24 5.41
N ILE A 124 -18.52 0.53 5.66
CA ILE A 124 -19.01 1.82 6.17
C ILE A 124 -19.84 1.48 7.41
N ALA A 125 -19.36 1.87 8.59
CA ALA A 125 -19.94 1.49 9.87
C ALA A 125 -20.31 2.72 10.71
N ASP A 126 -21.36 2.60 11.52
CA ASP A 126 -21.75 3.65 12.48
C ASP A 126 -20.99 3.52 13.81
N GLU A 127 -20.39 2.36 14.06
CA GLU A 127 -19.58 2.08 15.25
C GLU A 127 -18.13 1.79 14.87
N LEU A 128 -17.21 2.26 15.70
CA LEU A 128 -15.78 2.01 15.53
C LEU A 128 -15.44 0.56 15.85
N TYR A 129 -14.66 -0.10 14.99
CA TYR A 129 -14.12 -1.44 15.23
C TYR A 129 -12.69 -1.58 14.71
N GLY A 130 -11.94 -2.51 15.33
CA GLY A 130 -10.55 -2.78 14.96
C GLY A 130 -9.56 -1.75 15.50
N GLU A 131 -8.28 -2.02 15.33
CA GLU A 131 -7.16 -1.22 15.81
C GLU A 131 -6.37 -0.64 14.64
N VAL A 132 -7.07 0.06 13.75
CA VAL A 132 -6.45 0.72 12.59
C VAL A 132 -6.51 2.25 12.75
N PRO A 133 -5.53 3.00 12.20
CA PRO A 133 -5.47 4.44 12.38
C PRO A 133 -6.62 5.17 11.71
N ILE A 134 -7.08 6.25 12.36
CA ILE A 134 -7.90 7.26 11.71
C ILE A 134 -7.03 8.13 10.81
N ILE A 135 -7.52 8.43 9.62
CA ILE A 135 -6.89 9.39 8.72
C ILE A 135 -7.65 10.71 8.80
N THR A 136 -6.99 11.77 9.24
CA THR A 136 -7.55 13.10 9.40
C THR A 136 -6.84 14.13 8.52
N GLY A 137 -7.52 15.25 8.21
CA GLY A 137 -6.96 16.30 7.36
C GLY A 137 -6.85 15.94 5.86
N ALA A 138 -7.27 14.73 5.47
CA ALA A 138 -7.36 14.35 4.07
C ALA A 138 -8.71 14.77 3.50
N SER A 139 -8.69 15.36 2.28
CA SER A 139 -9.92 15.70 1.55
C SER A 139 -10.47 14.43 0.89
N VAL A 140 -11.48 13.83 1.52
CA VAL A 140 -12.13 12.62 1.03
C VAL A 140 -13.58 12.95 0.67
N GLY A 141 -13.98 12.62 -0.57
CA GLY A 141 -15.36 12.76 -1.05
C GLY A 141 -16.28 11.68 -0.47
N GLU A 142 -17.54 11.65 -0.93
CA GLU A 142 -18.51 10.65 -0.48
C GLU A 142 -18.05 9.23 -0.87
N ALA A 143 -17.80 8.41 0.13
CA ALA A 143 -17.30 7.05 -0.05
C ALA A 143 -18.42 6.09 -0.46
N VAL A 144 -18.11 5.18 -1.37
CA VAL A 144 -19.03 4.13 -1.84
C VAL A 144 -18.39 2.77 -1.56
N LEU A 145 -19.18 1.86 -0.98
CA LEU A 145 -18.75 0.50 -0.65
C LEU A 145 -18.19 -0.22 -1.89
N TYR A 146 -17.06 -0.86 -1.73
CA TYR A 146 -16.33 -1.61 -2.77
C TYR A 146 -15.86 -0.75 -3.96
N GLN A 147 -15.71 0.56 -3.75
CA GLN A 147 -15.04 1.45 -4.68
C GLN A 147 -13.79 2.05 -4.06
N LYS A 148 -12.91 2.60 -4.88
CA LYS A 148 -11.73 3.31 -4.36
C LYS A 148 -12.15 4.51 -3.54
N LEU A 149 -11.45 4.76 -2.45
CA LEU A 149 -11.65 5.91 -1.58
C LEU A 149 -11.51 7.20 -2.42
N PRO A 150 -12.55 8.02 -2.53
CA PRO A 150 -12.54 9.19 -3.40
C PRO A 150 -11.77 10.32 -2.73
N THR A 151 -10.51 10.49 -3.08
CA THR A 151 -9.67 11.60 -2.63
C THR A 151 -9.52 12.65 -3.71
N GLU A 152 -9.42 13.93 -3.34
CA GLU A 152 -9.18 15.02 -4.28
C GLU A 152 -7.80 14.92 -4.94
N SER A 153 -6.83 14.35 -4.24
CA SER A 153 -5.47 14.15 -4.71
C SER A 153 -5.08 12.67 -4.72
N SER A 154 -4.75 12.17 -5.90
CA SER A 154 -4.20 10.82 -6.03
C SER A 154 -2.83 10.67 -5.33
N ALA A 155 -2.06 11.75 -5.21
CA ALA A 155 -0.81 11.77 -4.45
C ALA A 155 -1.10 11.54 -2.95
N GLN A 156 -2.08 12.26 -2.38
CA GLN A 156 -2.47 12.09 -0.97
C GLN A 156 -2.91 10.65 -0.68
N LEU A 157 -3.73 10.04 -1.56
CA LEU A 157 -4.12 8.64 -1.37
C LEU A 157 -2.92 7.71 -1.38
N ARG A 158 -1.97 7.89 -2.32
CA ARG A 158 -0.75 7.08 -2.36
C ARG A 158 0.06 7.22 -1.08
N THR A 159 0.26 8.44 -0.58
CA THR A 159 0.98 8.69 0.67
C THR A 159 0.30 8.01 1.85
N ILE A 160 -1.05 8.10 1.96
CA ILE A 160 -1.83 7.39 2.99
C ILE A 160 -1.55 5.88 2.93
N LEU A 161 -1.72 5.28 1.73
CA LEU A 161 -1.55 3.84 1.55
C LEU A 161 -0.11 3.38 1.79
N SER A 162 0.88 4.13 1.31
CA SER A 162 2.29 3.83 1.56
C SER A 162 2.63 3.88 3.05
N LEU A 163 2.18 4.93 3.73
CA LEU A 163 2.47 5.10 5.16
C LEU A 163 1.80 4.02 6.02
N THR A 164 0.53 3.70 5.76
CA THR A 164 -0.16 2.61 6.49
C THR A 164 0.50 1.26 6.26
N GLN A 165 0.97 0.97 5.04
CA GLN A 165 1.72 -0.26 4.75
C GLN A 165 3.09 -0.29 5.43
N LEU A 166 3.83 0.82 5.43
CA LEU A 166 5.13 0.91 6.10
C LEU A 166 5.00 0.73 7.61
N LEU A 167 4.00 1.36 8.23
CA LEU A 167 3.72 1.19 9.66
C LEU A 167 3.37 -0.26 9.99
N ALA A 168 2.49 -0.88 9.21
CA ALA A 168 2.13 -2.29 9.38
C ALA A 168 3.34 -3.23 9.17
N TYR A 169 4.21 -2.95 8.19
CA TYR A 169 5.41 -3.73 7.94
C TYR A 169 6.41 -3.68 9.11
N GLN A 170 6.48 -2.55 9.79
CA GLN A 170 7.34 -2.35 10.96
C GLN A 170 6.66 -2.73 12.30
N ASP A 171 5.44 -3.27 12.24
CA ASP A 171 4.63 -3.62 13.43
C ASP A 171 4.36 -2.41 14.34
N LEU A 172 4.20 -1.23 13.73
CA LEU A 172 3.92 0.03 14.42
C LEU A 172 2.41 0.34 14.36
N HIS A 173 1.79 0.45 15.52
CA HIS A 173 0.35 0.70 15.66
C HIS A 173 0.08 2.19 15.87
N ALA A 174 -0.19 2.89 14.78
CA ALA A 174 -0.61 4.28 14.86
C ALA A 174 -2.10 4.38 15.25
N SER A 175 -2.42 5.34 16.10
CA SER A 175 -3.83 5.67 16.43
C SER A 175 -4.41 6.67 15.44
N GLU A 176 -3.60 7.60 14.94
CA GLU A 176 -4.01 8.65 13.99
C GLU A 176 -2.87 8.96 13.02
N ILE A 177 -3.23 9.21 11.75
CA ILE A 177 -2.38 9.81 10.74
C ILE A 177 -3.05 11.11 10.29
N ARG A 178 -2.43 12.23 10.60
CA ARG A 178 -2.97 13.56 10.30
C ARG A 178 -2.22 14.21 9.15
N PHE A 179 -2.98 14.71 8.18
CA PHE A 179 -2.46 15.57 7.11
C PHE A 179 -2.76 17.02 7.42
N GLY A 180 -1.71 17.84 7.51
CA GLY A 180 -1.78 19.28 7.68
C GLY A 180 -1.86 20.02 6.34
N GLU A 181 -1.73 21.34 6.41
CA GLU A 181 -1.55 22.18 5.24
C GLU A 181 -0.26 21.77 4.51
N ASN A 182 -0.23 21.87 3.19
CA ASN A 182 0.91 21.48 2.35
C ASN A 182 1.34 19.99 2.45
N MET A 183 0.40 19.09 2.78
CA MET A 183 0.67 17.66 2.88
C MET A 183 1.66 17.26 3.98
N GLU A 184 1.82 18.11 5.01
CA GLU A 184 2.60 17.74 6.20
C GLU A 184 1.93 16.57 6.93
N ILE A 185 2.73 15.60 7.34
CA ILE A 185 2.28 14.36 7.93
C ILE A 185 2.66 14.33 9.41
N THR A 186 1.68 14.08 10.26
CA THR A 186 1.88 13.81 11.68
C THR A 186 1.28 12.44 12.00
N VAL A 187 2.03 11.58 12.67
CA VAL A 187 1.59 10.22 13.06
C VAL A 187 1.56 10.14 14.58
N PHE A 188 0.47 9.62 15.15
CA PHE A 188 0.33 9.42 16.58
C PHE A 188 0.51 7.95 16.92
N ILE A 189 1.54 7.62 17.70
CA ILE A 189 1.91 6.27 18.09
C ILE A 189 2.20 6.25 19.60
N GLU A 190 1.52 5.41 20.38
CA GLU A 190 1.77 5.19 21.81
C GLU A 190 1.84 6.48 22.66
N GLY A 191 1.13 7.52 22.25
CA GLY A 191 1.12 8.83 22.91
C GLY A 191 2.26 9.75 22.53
N VAL A 192 3.06 9.38 21.53
CA VAL A 192 4.06 10.22 20.89
C VAL A 192 3.46 10.83 19.63
N GLU A 193 3.57 12.14 19.48
CA GLU A 193 3.27 12.88 18.26
C GLU A 193 4.50 12.92 17.37
N VAL A 194 4.50 12.21 16.25
CA VAL A 194 5.63 12.14 15.33
C VAL A 194 5.40 13.08 14.16
N GLN A 195 6.14 14.16 14.10
CA GLN A 195 6.14 15.10 12.98
C GLN A 195 7.04 14.58 11.87
N MET A 196 6.42 13.94 10.86
CA MET A 196 7.12 13.34 9.73
C MET A 196 7.52 14.38 8.66
N GLY A 197 6.86 15.56 8.65
CA GLY A 197 6.99 16.52 7.56
C GLY A 197 6.31 16.04 6.29
N GLN A 198 6.93 16.23 5.13
CA GLN A 198 6.40 15.78 3.85
C GLN A 198 6.70 14.30 3.60
N ASP A 199 6.18 13.74 2.51
CA ASP A 199 6.27 12.31 2.18
C ASP A 199 7.66 11.84 1.71
N GLU A 200 8.67 12.68 1.82
CA GLU A 200 10.06 12.36 1.53
C GLU A 200 10.65 11.43 2.60
N TYR A 201 11.41 10.42 2.17
CA TYR A 201 12.11 9.46 3.05
C TYR A 201 11.22 8.73 4.05
N LEU A 202 9.94 8.45 3.70
CA LEU A 202 8.99 7.83 4.60
C LEU A 202 9.45 6.46 5.12
N GLU A 203 10.05 5.65 4.25
CA GLU A 203 10.54 4.32 4.63
C GLU A 203 11.63 4.41 5.70
N GLU A 204 12.62 5.29 5.50
CA GLU A 204 13.71 5.50 6.44
C GLU A 204 13.21 6.13 7.74
N LYS A 205 12.30 7.10 7.66
CA LYS A 205 11.67 7.72 8.83
C LYS A 205 10.92 6.68 9.65
N VAL A 206 10.10 5.83 9.04
CA VAL A 206 9.36 4.76 9.71
C VAL A 206 10.30 3.67 10.26
N ALA A 207 11.35 3.30 9.52
CA ALA A 207 12.36 2.35 10.01
C ALA A 207 13.13 2.88 11.22
N ASN A 208 13.34 4.19 11.30
CA ASN A 208 13.96 4.82 12.46
C ASN A 208 13.00 4.93 13.66
N LEU A 209 11.70 5.15 13.43
CA LEU A 209 10.68 5.10 14.48
C LEU A 209 10.75 3.81 15.29
N ASN A 210 10.82 2.67 14.59
CA ASN A 210 10.90 1.35 15.24
C ASN A 210 12.13 1.19 16.15
N LYS A 211 13.19 1.97 15.91
CA LYS A 211 14.39 1.99 16.76
C LYS A 211 14.29 3.02 17.89
N ILE A 212 13.61 4.14 17.66
CA ILE A 212 13.57 5.29 18.59
C ILE A 212 12.47 5.10 19.64
N LEU A 213 11.26 4.68 19.24
CA LEU A 213 10.13 4.54 20.15
C LEU A 213 10.42 3.70 21.41
N PRO A 214 11.12 2.55 21.32
CA PRO A 214 11.50 1.79 22.52
C PRO A 214 12.47 2.52 23.45
N GLN A 215 13.22 3.51 22.94
CA GLN A 215 14.18 4.27 23.74
C GLN A 215 13.52 5.42 24.52
N LEU A 216 12.29 5.79 24.13
CA LEU A 216 11.52 6.81 24.83
C LEU A 216 10.89 6.29 26.14
N ASP A 217 10.94 4.98 26.39
CA ASP A 217 10.51 4.33 27.64
C ASP A 217 9.10 4.77 28.11
N GLY A 218 8.16 4.91 27.16
CA GLY A 218 6.79 5.34 27.41
C GLY A 218 6.61 6.84 27.68
N GLN A 219 7.64 7.66 27.46
CA GLN A 219 7.52 9.11 27.53
C GLN A 219 6.60 9.63 26.42
N LYS A 220 5.74 10.59 26.77
CA LYS A 220 4.87 11.28 25.82
C LYS A 220 5.50 12.59 25.40
N GLY A 221 5.38 12.94 24.13
CA GLY A 221 6.00 14.14 23.60
C GLY A 221 5.90 14.22 22.09
N THR A 222 6.60 15.20 21.53
CA THR A 222 6.72 15.39 20.09
C THR A 222 8.08 14.92 19.59
N LEU A 223 8.08 14.00 18.64
CA LEU A 223 9.27 13.51 17.94
C LEU A 223 9.37 14.20 16.58
N HIS A 224 10.47 14.91 16.35
CA HIS A 224 10.70 15.70 15.15
C HIS A 224 11.53 14.91 14.14
N LEU A 225 10.90 14.52 13.02
CA LEU A 225 11.49 13.84 11.87
C LEU A 225 11.38 14.64 10.57
N GLU A 226 10.79 15.85 10.62
CA GLU A 226 10.60 16.69 9.45
C GLU A 226 11.90 17.11 8.75
N SER A 227 12.97 17.25 9.54
CA SER A 227 14.32 17.58 9.00
C SER A 227 15.16 16.36 8.63
N PHE A 228 14.58 15.15 8.78
CA PHE A 228 15.28 13.91 8.44
C PHE A 228 15.43 13.78 6.92
N THR A 229 16.67 13.56 6.51
CA THR A 229 17.02 13.23 5.12
C THR A 229 18.05 12.11 5.14
N GLY A 230 18.25 11.38 4.05
CA GLY A 230 19.26 10.32 3.97
C GLY A 230 20.71 10.75 4.25
N ARG A 231 20.96 12.05 4.45
CA ARG A 231 22.26 12.63 4.86
C ARG A 231 22.23 13.27 6.24
N ASN A 232 21.08 13.69 6.70
CA ASN A 232 20.88 14.29 8.03
C ASN A 232 19.94 13.37 8.82
N GLU A 233 20.50 12.66 9.78
CA GLU A 233 19.78 11.74 10.68
C GLU A 233 19.47 12.43 12.04
N THR A 234 19.44 13.77 12.08
CA THR A 234 19.13 14.48 13.31
C THR A 234 17.66 14.31 13.65
N VAL A 235 17.42 13.72 14.80
CA VAL A 235 16.10 13.51 15.41
C VAL A 235 16.09 14.21 16.76
N SER A 236 15.04 14.96 17.05
CA SER A 236 14.85 15.57 18.37
C SER A 236 13.53 15.16 18.97
N PHE A 237 13.50 15.01 20.28
CA PHE A 237 12.31 14.67 21.05
C PHE A 237 12.05 15.77 22.07
N THR A 238 10.82 16.28 22.10
CA THR A 238 10.36 17.30 23.05
C THR A 238 9.27 16.67 23.91
N PRO A 239 9.55 16.33 25.18
CA PRO A 239 8.54 15.80 26.10
C PRO A 239 7.40 16.80 26.28
N PHE A 240 6.17 16.31 26.46
CA PHE A 240 5.10 17.15 26.95
C PHE A 240 5.35 17.46 28.41
N ASP A 241 5.27 18.74 28.79
CA ASP A 241 5.30 19.14 30.21
C ASP A 241 4.05 18.54 30.88
N GLU A 242 4.22 17.46 31.63
CA GLU A 242 3.16 17.05 32.54
C GLU A 242 2.99 18.18 33.56
N PRO A 243 1.77 18.68 33.81
CA PRO A 243 1.55 19.58 34.91
C PRO A 243 1.97 18.83 36.20
N VAL A 244 3.05 19.27 36.79
CA VAL A 244 3.49 18.76 38.10
C VAL A 244 2.33 18.99 39.07
N VAL A 245 1.57 17.95 39.32
CA VAL A 245 0.62 17.93 40.46
C VAL A 245 1.48 17.83 41.70
N THR A 246 2.00 18.94 42.13
CA THR A 246 2.56 19.06 43.48
C THR A 246 1.41 18.82 44.46
N ALA A 247 1.39 17.62 45.03
CA ALA A 247 0.61 17.35 46.21
C ALA A 247 1.01 18.39 47.25
N GLY A 248 0.03 19.17 47.70
CA GLY A 248 0.26 20.28 48.59
C GLY A 248 0.93 19.84 49.87
N ASP A 249 1.98 20.53 50.22
CA ASP A 249 2.37 20.77 51.61
C ASP A 249 2.13 22.25 51.87
N GLU A 250 1.14 22.51 52.67
CA GLU A 250 0.96 23.78 53.35
C GLU A 250 2.14 23.98 54.31
N ASP A 251 2.97 24.98 54.07
CA ASP A 251 3.42 25.81 55.21
C ASP A 251 3.90 27.19 54.74
N ALA A 252 3.52 28.17 55.53
CA ALA A 252 3.70 29.57 55.35
C ALA A 252 5.13 30.05 55.66
N GLY A 253 5.57 31.12 54.96
CA GLY A 253 6.80 31.83 55.42
C GLY A 253 7.27 32.91 54.46
N ASP A 254 6.67 34.06 54.55
CA ASP A 254 7.14 35.45 54.47
C ASP A 254 8.63 35.69 54.14
N GLY A 255 8.91 36.67 53.24
CA GLY A 255 10.16 37.43 53.30
C GLY A 255 10.85 37.83 52.00
N ALA A 256 10.46 39.00 51.52
CA ALA A 256 11.32 40.08 51.00
C ALA A 256 12.46 39.84 50.01
N GLY A 257 12.33 40.40 48.81
CA GLY A 257 13.11 41.50 48.28
C GLY A 257 14.55 41.27 47.85
N ALA A 258 14.85 41.56 46.62
CA ALA A 258 15.83 42.54 46.19
C ALA A 258 16.14 42.41 44.67
N GLU A 259 16.06 43.53 44.09
CA GLU A 259 16.45 43.98 42.76
C GLU A 259 17.93 43.82 42.40
N VAL A 260 18.19 44.14 41.09
CA VAL A 260 19.38 44.81 40.46
C VAL A 260 20.39 43.82 39.86
N GLY A 261 20.68 43.94 38.59
CA GLY A 261 21.31 44.88 37.71
C GLY A 261 21.79 44.17 36.46
N ASP A 262 21.41 44.58 35.34
CA ASP A 262 21.98 45.48 34.35
C ASP A 262 23.49 45.36 34.08
N THR A 263 23.81 45.34 32.82
CA THR A 263 24.92 45.85 31.99
C THR A 263 25.48 44.77 31.05
N SER A 264 25.29 44.98 29.74
CA SER A 264 25.92 45.91 28.80
C SER A 264 26.99 45.27 27.88
N SER A 265 26.72 45.34 26.62
CA SER A 265 27.57 45.79 25.48
C SER A 265 28.92 45.11 25.17
N GLY A 266 29.12 44.96 23.85
CA GLY A 266 30.37 44.89 23.12
C GLY A 266 30.19 44.15 21.81
N ASP A 267 29.84 44.74 20.71
CA ASP A 267 30.46 45.54 19.64
C ASP A 267 31.87 45.02 19.22
N GLY A 268 32.07 44.82 17.91
CA GLY A 268 33.33 44.51 17.28
C GLY A 268 33.21 43.93 15.86
N THR A 269 32.80 44.73 14.91
CA THR A 269 33.32 45.06 13.57
C THR A 269 34.37 44.14 12.92
N ALA A 270 34.03 43.77 11.66
CA ALA A 270 34.67 43.87 10.34
C ALA A 270 36.13 43.40 10.13
N ASP A 271 36.36 42.66 9.05
CA ASP A 271 37.02 43.03 7.79
C ASP A 271 37.31 41.77 6.93
N ASP A 272 36.77 41.73 5.76
CA ASP A 272 37.36 41.93 4.43
C ASP A 272 38.62 41.10 4.08
N ALA A 273 38.52 40.25 3.07
CA ALA A 273 39.50 40.14 1.98
C ALA A 273 39.05 39.17 0.87
N ALA A 274 38.88 39.74 -0.29
CA ALA A 274 38.74 39.07 -1.58
C ALA A 274 40.06 38.39 -2.00
N SER A 275 39.93 37.29 -2.78
CA SER A 275 40.97 36.89 -3.73
C SER A 275 40.34 36.17 -4.92
N ASP A 276 40.50 36.80 -6.06
CA ASP A 276 40.25 36.31 -7.42
C ASP A 276 41.12 35.11 -7.77
N GLY A 277 40.59 34.24 -8.61
CA GLY A 277 41.33 33.17 -9.28
C GLY A 277 40.53 32.62 -10.45
N GLU A 278 40.72 33.27 -11.62
CA GLU A 278 40.30 32.80 -12.94
C GLU A 278 41.01 31.49 -13.30
N GLY A 279 40.30 30.62 -14.03
CA GLY A 279 40.99 29.64 -14.85
C GLY A 279 40.18 28.47 -15.40
N ALA A 280 39.84 28.60 -16.68
CA ALA A 280 39.70 27.58 -17.72
C ALA A 280 38.35 26.84 -17.85
N GLU A 281 37.62 27.27 -18.87
CA GLU A 281 36.64 26.51 -19.65
C GLU A 281 37.21 25.14 -20.08
N ASP A 282 36.48 24.07 -19.79
CA ASP A 282 36.51 22.86 -20.61
C ASP A 282 35.06 22.48 -20.92
N THR A 283 34.69 22.74 -22.17
CA THR A 283 33.38 22.41 -22.76
C THR A 283 33.38 20.94 -23.09
N ALA A 284 32.96 20.10 -22.15
CA ALA A 284 32.46 18.77 -22.44
C ALA A 284 30.95 18.89 -22.63
N GLN A 285 30.47 18.77 -23.86
CA GLN A 285 29.07 18.53 -24.17
C GLN A 285 28.66 17.21 -23.50
N GLU A 286 27.87 17.32 -22.44
CA GLU A 286 27.05 16.20 -21.97
C GLU A 286 26.06 15.83 -23.08
N PRO A 287 25.89 14.51 -23.39
CA PRO A 287 24.83 14.08 -24.29
C PRO A 287 23.49 14.46 -23.66
N GLU A 288 22.62 15.05 -24.47
CA GLU A 288 21.23 15.31 -24.07
C GLU A 288 20.61 14.00 -23.55
N GLU A 289 20.30 13.95 -22.27
CA GLU A 289 19.63 12.83 -21.63
C GLU A 289 18.22 12.71 -22.21
N GLU A 290 17.95 11.65 -22.97
CA GLU A 290 16.59 11.26 -23.34
C GLU A 290 15.87 10.74 -22.09
N ASP A 291 15.38 11.65 -21.27
CA ASP A 291 14.45 11.37 -20.18
C ASP A 291 13.05 11.29 -20.77
N THR A 292 12.39 10.15 -20.69
CA THR A 292 11.03 9.94 -21.21
C THR A 292 9.98 10.77 -20.48
N GLY A 293 10.32 11.36 -19.33
CA GLY A 293 9.40 12.14 -18.51
C GLY A 293 8.27 11.35 -17.86
N VAL A 294 8.18 10.04 -18.12
CA VAL A 294 7.19 9.14 -17.52
C VAL A 294 7.75 8.57 -16.23
N ILE A 295 6.97 8.71 -15.16
CA ILE A 295 7.32 8.20 -13.84
C ILE A 295 6.49 6.94 -13.59
N PHE A 296 7.18 5.83 -13.32
CA PHE A 296 6.55 4.58 -12.91
C PHE A 296 6.33 4.63 -11.39
N PRO A 297 5.09 4.45 -10.92
CA PRO A 297 4.76 4.69 -9.52
C PRO A 297 5.51 3.75 -8.56
N MET A 298 5.72 2.49 -8.95
CA MET A 298 6.51 1.53 -8.17
C MET A 298 6.91 0.32 -9.01
N VAL A 299 8.11 -0.21 -8.74
CA VAL A 299 8.64 -1.45 -9.33
C VAL A 299 9.35 -2.26 -8.25
N PHE A 300 9.42 -3.58 -8.40
CA PHE A 300 10.20 -4.44 -7.52
C PHE A 300 11.63 -4.59 -8.05
N ASN A 301 12.62 -4.31 -7.21
CA ASN A 301 14.02 -4.58 -7.53
C ASN A 301 14.38 -6.06 -7.29
N SER A 302 15.61 -6.46 -7.65
CA SER A 302 16.10 -7.83 -7.49
C SER A 302 16.17 -8.33 -6.04
N SER A 303 16.11 -7.45 -5.06
CA SER A 303 16.04 -7.78 -3.63
C SER A 303 14.62 -7.97 -3.13
N GLY A 304 13.59 -7.80 -3.99
CA GLY A 304 12.19 -7.82 -3.62
C GLY A 304 11.72 -6.54 -2.95
N THR A 305 12.53 -5.48 -2.97
CA THR A 305 12.17 -4.17 -2.41
C THR A 305 11.42 -3.35 -3.45
N LEU A 306 10.35 -2.67 -3.02
CA LEU A 306 9.64 -1.69 -3.85
C LEU A 306 10.50 -0.44 -4.02
N VAL A 307 10.69 -0.01 -5.26
CA VAL A 307 11.32 1.25 -5.63
C VAL A 307 10.26 2.13 -6.26
N TYR A 308 10.13 3.34 -5.74
CA TYR A 308 9.12 4.31 -6.17
C TYR A 308 9.72 5.34 -7.12
N ASN A 309 8.83 6.00 -7.90
CA ASN A 309 9.18 7.13 -8.76
C ASN A 309 10.34 6.85 -9.73
N VAL A 310 10.39 5.61 -10.25
CA VAL A 310 11.42 5.26 -11.22
C VAL A 310 11.12 5.83 -12.60
N ARG A 311 12.14 6.07 -13.38
CA ARG A 311 12.05 6.58 -14.75
C ARG A 311 13.03 5.88 -15.66
N ILE A 312 12.82 6.00 -16.96
CA ILE A 312 13.80 5.53 -17.95
C ILE A 312 14.72 6.71 -18.28
N SER A 313 16.01 6.54 -18.05
CA SER A 313 17.06 7.45 -18.45
C SER A 313 18.12 6.70 -19.24
N ASN A 314 18.41 7.14 -20.47
CA ASN A 314 19.37 6.49 -21.37
C ASN A 314 19.15 4.96 -21.53
N GLY A 315 17.88 4.53 -21.62
CA GLY A 315 17.52 3.10 -21.79
C GLY A 315 17.70 2.24 -20.53
N THR A 316 18.01 2.87 -19.39
CA THR A 316 18.13 2.20 -18.09
C THR A 316 17.05 2.72 -17.14
N VAL A 317 16.48 1.83 -16.34
CA VAL A 317 15.52 2.22 -15.30
C VAL A 317 16.30 2.71 -14.09
N VAL A 318 16.03 3.96 -13.70
CA VAL A 318 16.71 4.63 -12.58
C VAL A 318 15.69 5.08 -11.53
N ASP A 319 16.12 5.19 -10.31
CA ASP A 319 15.35 5.76 -9.20
C ASP A 319 15.27 7.30 -9.33
N GLU A 320 14.61 7.95 -8.40
CA GLU A 320 14.47 9.41 -8.37
C GLU A 320 15.81 10.16 -8.24
N TYR A 321 16.86 9.47 -7.75
CA TYR A 321 18.21 10.01 -7.59
C TYR A 321 19.10 9.76 -8.82
N GLY A 322 18.59 9.06 -9.85
CA GLY A 322 19.35 8.70 -11.03
C GLY A 322 20.19 7.43 -10.89
N ASN A 323 20.04 6.66 -9.81
CA ASN A 323 20.75 5.39 -9.65
C ASN A 323 20.02 4.26 -10.38
N PRO A 324 20.74 3.35 -11.09
CA PRO A 324 20.11 2.19 -11.72
C PRO A 324 19.39 1.30 -10.71
N VAL A 325 18.15 0.89 -11.02
CA VAL A 325 17.36 -0.01 -10.17
C VAL A 325 17.72 -1.46 -10.48
N PRO A 326 18.33 -2.20 -9.55
CA PRO A 326 18.80 -3.56 -9.81
C PRO A 326 17.65 -4.52 -10.12
N GLY A 327 17.76 -5.30 -11.20
CA GLY A 327 16.76 -6.29 -11.61
C GLY A 327 15.53 -5.73 -12.31
N VAL A 328 15.50 -4.43 -12.59
CA VAL A 328 14.49 -3.79 -13.41
C VAL A 328 15.10 -3.47 -14.77
N THR A 329 14.41 -3.81 -15.86
CA THR A 329 14.93 -3.68 -17.23
C THR A 329 13.88 -3.07 -18.14
N VAL A 330 14.32 -2.61 -19.30
CA VAL A 330 13.43 -2.20 -20.40
C VAL A 330 13.42 -3.31 -21.44
N ASN A 331 12.24 -3.80 -21.81
CA ASN A 331 12.09 -4.85 -22.83
C ASN A 331 12.20 -4.31 -24.27
N GLU A 332 12.10 -5.21 -25.28
CA GLU A 332 12.20 -4.84 -26.69
C GLU A 332 11.09 -3.88 -27.16
N ASP A 333 9.95 -3.86 -26.48
CA ASP A 333 8.84 -2.95 -26.77
C ASP A 333 8.98 -1.59 -26.07
N GLY A 334 10.06 -1.40 -25.31
CA GLY A 334 10.34 -0.18 -24.55
C GLY A 334 9.67 -0.13 -23.17
N ASN A 335 8.94 -1.17 -22.75
CA ASN A 335 8.23 -1.21 -21.47
C ASN A 335 9.16 -1.62 -20.32
N VAL A 336 8.88 -1.12 -19.12
CA VAL A 336 9.63 -1.47 -17.91
C VAL A 336 9.17 -2.83 -17.39
N VAL A 337 10.14 -3.70 -17.11
CA VAL A 337 9.90 -5.03 -16.53
C VAL A 337 10.64 -5.11 -15.20
N ASP A 338 9.91 -5.34 -14.12
CA ASP A 338 10.47 -5.47 -12.78
C ASP A 338 10.96 -6.89 -12.46
N ALA A 339 11.55 -7.07 -11.29
CA ALA A 339 12.13 -8.35 -10.86
C ALA A 339 11.11 -9.48 -10.69
N TYR A 340 9.83 -9.16 -10.59
CA TYR A 340 8.72 -10.14 -10.52
C TYR A 340 8.02 -10.33 -11.86
N MET A 341 8.60 -9.82 -12.95
CA MET A 341 8.06 -9.89 -14.32
C MET A 341 6.79 -9.09 -14.54
N ASN A 342 6.48 -8.12 -13.67
CA ASN A 342 5.43 -7.15 -13.93
C ASN A 342 5.88 -6.22 -15.05
N VAL A 343 5.01 -5.95 -16.01
CA VAL A 343 5.31 -5.12 -17.18
C VAL A 343 4.51 -3.82 -17.11
N PHE A 344 5.19 -2.69 -17.17
CA PHE A 344 4.61 -1.35 -17.12
C PHE A 344 4.78 -0.65 -18.45
N ASP A 345 3.72 -0.02 -18.93
CA ASP A 345 3.72 0.75 -20.18
C ASP A 345 4.64 1.96 -20.08
N SER A 346 5.55 2.11 -21.02
CA SER A 346 6.55 3.19 -21.02
C SER A 346 5.97 4.58 -21.31
N ALA A 347 4.76 4.69 -21.86
CA ALA A 347 4.12 5.95 -22.17
C ALA A 347 3.18 6.42 -21.06
N THR A 348 2.60 5.50 -20.28
CA THR A 348 1.61 5.81 -19.24
C THR A 348 2.09 5.51 -17.83
N GLY A 349 3.10 4.65 -17.66
CA GLY A 349 3.55 4.15 -16.37
C GLY A 349 2.59 3.12 -15.73
N GLU A 350 1.54 2.72 -16.44
CA GLU A 350 0.54 1.77 -15.92
C GLU A 350 0.98 0.31 -16.08
N LEU A 351 0.56 -0.54 -15.15
CA LEU A 351 0.79 -1.98 -15.21
C LEU A 351 -0.05 -2.60 -16.35
N ILE A 352 0.60 -3.20 -17.34
CA ILE A 352 -0.07 -3.85 -18.48
C ILE A 352 -0.03 -5.37 -18.41
N GLN A 353 0.89 -5.96 -17.66
CA GLN A 353 0.99 -7.40 -17.45
C GLN A 353 1.62 -7.73 -16.09
N GLN A 354 1.03 -8.69 -15.39
CA GLN A 354 1.45 -9.21 -14.09
C GLN A 354 1.80 -10.70 -14.18
#